data_1f68b3869e76c2772514c9d3ed1cd71f
#
_entry.id   1f68b3869e76c2772514c9d3ed1cd71f
#
_cell.length_a   1.000
_cell.length_b   1.000
_cell.length_c   1.000
_cell.angle_alpha   90.00
_cell.angle_beta   90.00
_cell.angle_gamma   90.00
#
_symmetry.space_group_name_H-M   'P 1'
#
loop_
_entity.id
_entity.type
_entity.pdbx_description
1 polymer ?
#
loop_
_entity_poly.entity_id
_entity_poly.type
_entity_poly.pdbx_seq_one_letter_code
_entity_poly.pdbx_strand_id
1 'polypeptide(L)'
;WYWDAVDRDLNLKWFRKYDCLIDQSHGISNTKWFTGGKSNIISNAIDRHVKSQPNKIAYIFENAKGTTKRVSYKELAYEVNLLSCALKDAGIKKGDTVGIYMPLIPEAIFAIFACSKIGAVHTTIFSGFNAQAVRSRLNDAGAKILITANKMQRRSVTINLRKQWIPLLNSDISKIIVVEEKEELEKKGSEEFDGNSKVISYENFIRKSPLKREHCKTEPMSSEDSLFIIYTSGTTGNPKGVMLTH
;
A
#
# COMPACT_ATOMS: atom_id res chain seq x y z
N TRP A 1 -9.21 1.21 -31.01
CA TRP A 1 -7.93 0.71 -31.57
C TRP A 1 -6.72 1.09 -30.72
N TYR A 2 -6.69 2.32 -30.14
CA TYR A 2 -5.52 2.82 -29.39
C TYR A 2 -5.16 1.93 -28.19
N TRP A 3 -6.12 1.70 -27.28
CA TRP A 3 -5.89 0.89 -26.10
C TRP A 3 -5.66 -0.59 -26.39
N ASP A 4 -6.25 -1.13 -27.47
CA ASP A 4 -5.92 -2.49 -27.93
C ASP A 4 -4.48 -2.58 -28.45
N ALA A 5 -3.99 -1.52 -29.10
CA ALA A 5 -2.60 -1.44 -29.52
C ALA A 5 -1.67 -1.36 -28.29
N VAL A 6 -1.99 -0.49 -27.32
CA VAL A 6 -1.23 -0.38 -26.05
C VAL A 6 -1.19 -1.72 -25.30
N ASP A 7 -2.33 -2.40 -25.15
CA ASP A 7 -2.40 -3.72 -24.50
C ASP A 7 -1.47 -4.74 -25.17
N ARG A 8 -1.51 -4.78 -26.50
CA ARG A 8 -0.67 -5.67 -27.30
C ARG A 8 0.81 -5.29 -27.22
N ASP A 9 1.15 -4.03 -27.42
CA ASP A 9 2.54 -3.56 -27.48
C ASP A 9 3.24 -3.66 -26.12
N LEU A 10 2.53 -3.36 -25.02
CA LEU A 10 3.01 -3.56 -23.67
C LEU A 10 2.89 -5.00 -23.18
N ASN A 11 2.23 -5.88 -23.97
CA ASN A 11 1.97 -7.28 -23.61
C ASN A 11 1.41 -7.39 -22.18
N LEU A 12 0.31 -6.65 -21.91
CA LEU A 12 -0.30 -6.61 -20.59
C LEU A 12 -0.77 -8.00 -20.16
N LYS A 13 -0.62 -8.31 -18.91
CA LYS A 13 -1.00 -9.62 -18.33
C LYS A 13 -2.41 -9.51 -17.75
N TRP A 14 -3.29 -10.34 -18.26
CA TRP A 14 -4.67 -10.49 -17.81
C TRP A 14 -4.87 -11.88 -17.23
N PHE A 15 -5.63 -11.97 -16.14
CA PHE A 15 -6.19 -13.25 -15.67
C PHE A 15 -7.35 -13.67 -16.57
N ARG A 16 -8.14 -12.67 -17.02
CA ARG A 16 -9.16 -12.77 -18.04
C ARG A 16 -9.13 -11.51 -18.88
N LYS A 17 -9.02 -11.64 -20.21
CA LYS A 17 -9.10 -10.48 -21.10
C LYS A 17 -10.50 -9.86 -21.06
N TYR A 18 -10.57 -8.57 -21.29
CA TYR A 18 -11.83 -7.81 -21.34
C TYR A 18 -12.69 -8.22 -22.55
N ASP A 19 -14.01 -8.13 -22.36
CA ASP A 19 -14.99 -8.39 -23.41
C ASP A 19 -15.23 -7.11 -24.24
N CYS A 20 -15.24 -5.93 -23.57
CA CYS A 20 -15.44 -4.63 -24.18
C CYS A 20 -14.43 -3.62 -23.62
N LEU A 21 -13.83 -2.83 -24.51
CA LEU A 21 -12.84 -1.81 -24.13
C LEU A 21 -13.49 -0.66 -23.38
N ILE A 22 -14.60 -0.15 -23.86
CA ILE A 22 -15.34 0.99 -23.30
C ILE A 22 -16.82 0.68 -23.33
N ASP A 23 -17.48 0.79 -22.19
CA ASP A 23 -18.93 0.72 -22.07
C ASP A 23 -19.46 2.08 -21.59
N GLN A 24 -20.26 2.73 -22.43
CA GLN A 24 -20.92 4.02 -22.17
C GLN A 24 -22.44 3.92 -22.15
N SER A 25 -22.99 2.70 -22.05
CA SER A 25 -24.43 2.45 -22.04
C SER A 25 -25.19 3.24 -20.97
N HIS A 26 -24.50 3.65 -19.89
CA HIS A 26 -25.05 4.45 -18.80
C HIS A 26 -24.58 5.93 -18.82
N GLY A 27 -24.15 6.42 -19.97
CA GLY A 27 -23.67 7.80 -20.20
C GLY A 27 -22.19 8.00 -19.91
N ILE A 28 -21.63 9.12 -20.40
CA ILE A 28 -20.20 9.43 -20.33
C ILE A 28 -19.67 9.47 -18.88
N SER A 29 -20.45 10.02 -17.94
CA SER A 29 -20.07 10.10 -16.52
C SER A 29 -19.94 8.74 -15.83
N ASN A 30 -20.52 7.70 -16.42
CA ASN A 30 -20.51 6.33 -15.91
C ASN A 30 -19.75 5.38 -16.86
N THR A 31 -18.81 5.91 -17.62
CA THR A 31 -17.98 5.12 -18.54
C THR A 31 -17.20 4.06 -17.77
N LYS A 32 -17.34 2.81 -18.19
CA LYS A 32 -16.54 1.68 -17.70
C LYS A 32 -15.50 1.29 -18.73
N TRP A 33 -14.32 0.96 -18.24
CA TRP A 33 -13.18 0.56 -19.04
C TRP A 33 -12.87 -0.92 -18.89
N PHE A 34 -12.42 -1.57 -19.95
CA PHE A 34 -11.99 -2.98 -19.95
C PHE A 34 -13.01 -3.91 -19.31
N THR A 35 -14.29 -3.71 -19.62
CA THR A 35 -15.42 -4.43 -19.01
C THR A 35 -15.27 -5.93 -19.17
N GLY A 36 -15.47 -6.67 -18.09
CA GLY A 36 -15.29 -8.13 -18.02
C GLY A 36 -13.84 -8.57 -17.84
N GLY A 37 -12.86 -7.68 -18.01
CA GLY A 37 -11.45 -7.96 -17.81
C GLY A 37 -11.11 -8.22 -16.34
N LYS A 38 -10.10 -9.07 -16.13
CA LYS A 38 -9.49 -9.29 -14.82
C LYS A 38 -7.99 -9.14 -14.91
N SER A 39 -7.46 -8.16 -14.21
CA SER A 39 -6.02 -7.89 -14.12
C SER A 39 -5.65 -7.54 -12.68
N ASN A 40 -4.40 -7.26 -12.43
CA ASN A 40 -3.93 -6.60 -11.21
C ASN A 40 -2.65 -5.86 -11.58
N ILE A 41 -2.50 -4.65 -11.06
CA ILE A 41 -1.31 -3.83 -11.30
C ILE A 41 -0.02 -4.58 -10.94
N ILE A 42 -0.05 -5.44 -9.91
CA ILE A 42 1.11 -6.21 -9.45
C ILE A 42 1.57 -7.24 -10.49
N SER A 43 0.62 -7.87 -11.20
CA SER A 43 0.96 -8.81 -12.28
C SER A 43 1.80 -8.14 -13.37
N ASN A 44 1.51 -6.86 -13.66
CA ASN A 44 2.17 -6.07 -14.68
C ASN A 44 3.40 -5.31 -14.18
N ALA A 45 3.36 -4.77 -12.96
CA ALA A 45 4.45 -3.97 -12.40
C ALA A 45 5.55 -4.82 -11.74
N ILE A 46 5.22 -6.02 -11.22
CA ILE A 46 6.17 -6.83 -10.45
C ILE A 46 6.26 -8.25 -10.97
N ASP A 47 5.17 -9.04 -10.95
CA ASP A 47 5.21 -10.49 -11.14
C ASP A 47 5.83 -10.91 -12.48
N ARG A 48 5.51 -10.19 -13.57
CA ARG A 48 6.09 -10.45 -14.91
C ARG A 48 7.59 -10.19 -14.97
N HIS A 49 8.06 -9.17 -14.24
CA HIS A 49 9.47 -8.78 -14.24
C HIS A 49 10.32 -9.69 -13.37
N VAL A 50 9.79 -10.17 -12.24
CA VAL A 50 10.48 -11.19 -11.43
C VAL A 50 10.76 -12.45 -12.25
N LYS A 51 9.82 -12.86 -13.11
CA LYS A 51 10.00 -14.05 -13.97
C LYS A 51 11.06 -13.87 -15.04
N SER A 52 11.12 -12.70 -15.67
CA SER A 52 12.00 -12.45 -16.82
C SER A 52 13.35 -11.82 -16.46
N GLN A 53 13.41 -10.99 -15.41
CA GLN A 53 14.60 -10.20 -15.06
C GLN A 53 14.68 -9.91 -13.54
N PRO A 54 14.80 -10.95 -12.69
CA PRO A 54 14.67 -10.81 -11.22
C PRO A 54 15.69 -9.87 -10.60
N ASN A 55 16.90 -9.82 -11.16
CA ASN A 55 18.02 -9.02 -10.63
C ASN A 55 18.07 -7.59 -11.18
N LYS A 56 17.16 -7.23 -12.12
CA LYS A 56 17.07 -5.84 -12.61
C LYS A 56 16.57 -4.94 -11.48
N ILE A 57 17.17 -3.75 -11.39
CA ILE A 57 16.76 -2.73 -10.42
C ILE A 57 15.35 -2.24 -10.76
N ALA A 58 14.42 -2.42 -9.81
CA ALA A 58 13.05 -1.94 -9.91
C ALA A 58 12.98 -0.45 -9.59
N TYR A 59 13.68 -0.02 -8.52
CA TYR A 59 13.83 1.40 -8.18
C TYR A 59 15.07 1.64 -7.32
N ILE A 60 15.46 2.90 -7.23
CA ILE A 60 16.53 3.37 -6.36
C ILE A 60 15.90 4.29 -5.31
N PHE A 61 16.12 3.96 -4.05
CA PHE A 61 15.75 4.80 -2.93
C PHE A 61 16.95 5.65 -2.51
N GLU A 62 16.69 6.93 -2.22
CA GLU A 62 17.67 7.82 -1.63
C GLU A 62 17.05 8.50 -0.40
N ASN A 63 17.74 8.44 0.73
CA ASN A 63 17.29 9.10 1.95
C ASN A 63 17.75 10.56 2.02
N ALA A 64 17.27 11.30 3.03
CA ALA A 64 17.61 12.71 3.22
C ALA A 64 19.10 12.98 3.48
N LYS A 65 19.90 11.96 3.76
CA LYS A 65 21.38 12.04 3.95
C LYS A 65 22.16 11.68 2.67
N GLY A 66 21.47 11.44 1.54
CA GLY A 66 22.09 11.04 0.28
C GLY A 66 22.51 9.56 0.22
N THR A 67 22.15 8.74 1.22
CA THR A 67 22.40 7.30 1.17
C THR A 67 21.42 6.64 0.23
N THR A 68 21.93 5.89 -0.75
CA THR A 68 21.11 5.20 -1.74
C THR A 68 20.96 3.71 -1.45
N LYS A 69 19.79 3.16 -1.75
CA LYS A 69 19.52 1.72 -1.76
C LYS A 69 18.92 1.33 -3.11
N ARG A 70 19.53 0.36 -3.77
CA ARG A 70 19.01 -0.23 -5.01
C ARG A 70 18.14 -1.43 -4.63
N VAL A 71 16.92 -1.49 -5.14
CA VAL A 71 15.98 -2.58 -4.89
C VAL A 71 15.71 -3.29 -6.21
N SER A 72 16.03 -4.58 -6.28
CA SER A 72 15.75 -5.42 -7.45
C SER A 72 14.28 -5.86 -7.47
N TYR A 73 13.78 -6.32 -8.64
CA TYR A 73 12.44 -6.90 -8.74
C TYR A 73 12.26 -8.11 -7.82
N LYS A 74 13.28 -8.94 -7.64
CA LYS A 74 13.26 -10.08 -6.72
C LYS A 74 13.08 -9.64 -5.27
N GLU A 75 13.84 -8.64 -4.83
CA GLU A 75 13.72 -8.07 -3.48
C GLU A 75 12.36 -7.40 -3.26
N LEU A 76 11.90 -6.59 -4.22
CA LEU A 76 10.59 -5.94 -4.17
C LEU A 76 9.47 -6.98 -4.03
N ALA A 77 9.46 -8.01 -4.88
CA ALA A 77 8.45 -9.07 -4.80
C ALA A 77 8.51 -9.85 -3.49
N TYR A 78 9.70 -10.07 -2.96
CA TYR A 78 9.88 -10.73 -1.68
C TYR A 78 9.22 -9.97 -0.54
N GLU A 79 9.52 -8.68 -0.40
CA GLU A 79 8.97 -7.81 0.66
C GLU A 79 7.45 -7.62 0.51
N VAL A 80 7.00 -7.39 -0.74
CA VAL A 80 5.56 -7.30 -1.04
C VAL A 80 4.82 -8.58 -0.67
N ASN A 81 5.37 -9.75 -0.97
CA ASN A 81 4.76 -11.03 -0.60
C ASN A 81 4.69 -11.23 0.91
N LEU A 82 5.75 -10.91 1.64
CA LEU A 82 5.76 -11.01 3.11
C LEU A 82 4.64 -10.18 3.73
N LEU A 83 4.58 -8.90 3.35
CA LEU A 83 3.58 -8.00 3.91
C LEU A 83 2.15 -8.37 3.46
N SER A 84 1.97 -8.82 2.22
CA SER A 84 0.69 -9.32 1.71
C SER A 84 0.15 -10.48 2.54
N CYS A 85 1.01 -11.45 2.86
CA CYS A 85 0.65 -12.57 3.71
C CYS A 85 0.25 -12.10 5.11
N ALA A 86 1.07 -11.24 5.73
CA ALA A 86 0.81 -10.73 7.08
C ALA A 86 -0.50 -9.92 7.15
N LEU A 87 -0.83 -9.14 6.11
CA LEU A 87 -2.11 -8.42 6.02
C LEU A 87 -3.30 -9.39 5.92
N LYS A 88 -3.19 -10.44 5.09
CA LYS A 88 -4.23 -11.50 5.02
C LYS A 88 -4.42 -12.21 6.35
N ASP A 89 -3.34 -12.56 7.05
CA ASP A 89 -3.40 -13.17 8.38
C ASP A 89 -4.04 -12.25 9.42
N ALA A 90 -3.83 -10.95 9.30
CA ALA A 90 -4.49 -9.95 10.13
C ALA A 90 -5.97 -9.73 9.76
N GLY A 91 -6.52 -10.49 8.80
CA GLY A 91 -7.92 -10.45 8.41
C GLY A 91 -8.27 -9.43 7.33
N ILE A 92 -7.28 -8.82 6.67
CA ILE A 92 -7.53 -7.90 5.54
C ILE A 92 -7.95 -8.71 4.30
N LYS A 93 -9.08 -8.30 3.73
CA LYS A 93 -9.71 -8.92 2.56
C LYS A 93 -9.75 -7.94 1.39
N LYS A 94 -10.08 -8.45 0.21
CA LYS A 94 -10.39 -7.63 -0.97
C LYS A 94 -11.44 -6.56 -0.63
N GLY A 95 -11.17 -5.32 -1.01
CA GLY A 95 -12.03 -4.16 -0.75
C GLY A 95 -11.86 -3.52 0.64
N ASP A 96 -11.15 -4.15 1.57
CA ASP A 96 -10.83 -3.53 2.87
C ASP A 96 -9.81 -2.41 2.71
N THR A 97 -9.96 -1.34 3.49
CA THR A 97 -9.04 -0.20 3.41
C THR A 97 -7.92 -0.29 4.44
N VAL A 98 -6.70 0.02 3.98
CA VAL A 98 -5.48 0.13 4.79
C VAL A 98 -4.94 1.56 4.68
N GLY A 99 -4.74 2.22 5.82
CA GLY A 99 -4.09 3.52 5.88
C GLY A 99 -2.57 3.39 5.84
N ILE A 100 -1.91 4.24 5.05
CA ILE A 100 -0.44 4.30 4.96
C ILE A 100 -0.02 5.73 5.30
N TYR A 101 0.45 5.94 6.52
CA TYR A 101 0.94 7.23 7.01
C TYR A 101 2.44 7.12 7.28
N MET A 102 3.23 7.22 6.23
CA MET A 102 4.67 7.02 6.28
C MET A 102 5.45 8.08 5.52
N PRO A 103 6.73 8.34 5.89
CA PRO A 103 7.66 9.04 5.03
C PRO A 103 7.94 8.21 3.75
N LEU A 104 8.65 8.83 2.81
CA LEU A 104 9.12 8.13 1.61
C LEU A 104 10.28 7.19 1.99
N ILE A 105 9.95 6.01 2.48
CA ILE A 105 10.86 4.90 2.80
C ILE A 105 10.46 3.67 1.98
N PRO A 106 11.36 2.69 1.77
CA PRO A 106 11.06 1.49 0.99
C PRO A 106 9.79 0.76 1.42
N GLU A 107 9.54 0.69 2.71
CA GLU A 107 8.37 0.03 3.32
C GLU A 107 7.05 0.67 2.89
N ALA A 108 7.04 1.97 2.55
CA ALA A 108 5.85 2.63 1.99
C ALA A 108 5.47 2.05 0.62
N ILE A 109 6.46 1.79 -0.23
CA ILE A 109 6.27 1.15 -1.53
C ILE A 109 5.81 -0.30 -1.35
N PHE A 110 6.40 -1.03 -0.40
CA PHE A 110 5.99 -2.41 -0.09
C PHE A 110 4.54 -2.44 0.37
N ALA A 111 4.11 -1.50 1.22
CA ALA A 111 2.75 -1.41 1.74
C ALA A 111 1.72 -1.13 0.62
N ILE A 112 2.00 -0.18 -0.26
CA ILE A 112 1.16 0.13 -1.43
C ILE A 112 0.96 -1.11 -2.30
N PHE A 113 2.05 -1.77 -2.66
CA PHE A 113 1.99 -2.94 -3.53
C PHE A 113 1.43 -4.18 -2.83
N ALA A 114 1.65 -4.33 -1.53
CA ALA A 114 1.06 -5.44 -0.77
C ALA A 114 -0.47 -5.33 -0.71
N CYS A 115 -1.01 -4.14 -0.45
CA CYS A 115 -2.45 -3.89 -0.53
C CYS A 115 -2.99 -4.19 -1.92
N SER A 116 -2.38 -3.62 -2.96
CA SER A 116 -2.79 -3.85 -4.36
C SER A 116 -2.77 -5.34 -4.73
N LYS A 117 -1.76 -6.09 -4.25
CA LYS A 117 -1.62 -7.54 -4.53
C LYS A 117 -2.80 -8.36 -4.03
N ILE A 118 -3.30 -8.05 -2.85
CA ILE A 118 -4.41 -8.78 -2.21
C ILE A 118 -5.79 -8.17 -2.50
N GLY A 119 -5.84 -7.13 -3.36
CA GLY A 119 -7.09 -6.41 -3.68
C GLY A 119 -7.62 -5.54 -2.54
N ALA A 120 -6.80 -5.22 -1.55
CA ALA A 120 -7.14 -4.23 -0.53
C ALA A 120 -6.95 -2.81 -1.08
N VAL A 121 -7.81 -1.90 -0.65
CA VAL A 121 -7.74 -0.48 -0.99
C VAL A 121 -6.72 0.19 -0.07
N HIS A 122 -5.79 0.97 -0.60
CA HIS A 122 -4.92 1.75 0.25
C HIS A 122 -5.25 3.23 0.20
N THR A 123 -5.03 3.94 1.31
CA THR A 123 -5.04 5.40 1.35
C THR A 123 -3.69 5.89 1.87
N THR A 124 -2.97 6.61 1.01
CA THR A 124 -1.69 7.20 1.39
C THR A 124 -1.90 8.58 1.98
N ILE A 125 -1.38 8.78 3.18
CA ILE A 125 -1.53 10.01 3.95
C ILE A 125 -0.15 10.65 4.10
N PHE A 126 -0.04 11.92 3.72
CA PHE A 126 1.23 12.64 3.80
C PHE A 126 1.73 12.73 5.25
N SER A 127 2.98 12.33 5.47
CA SER A 127 3.61 12.25 6.80
C SER A 127 3.79 13.60 7.53
N GLY A 128 3.52 14.70 6.86
CA GLY A 128 3.49 16.05 7.44
C GLY A 128 2.16 16.46 8.08
N PHE A 129 1.10 15.65 7.96
CA PHE A 129 -0.19 15.95 8.57
C PHE A 129 -0.20 15.68 10.08
N ASN A 130 -1.02 16.48 10.81
CA ASN A 130 -1.22 16.27 12.24
C ASN A 130 -2.22 15.13 12.52
N ALA A 131 -2.31 14.71 13.78
CA ALA A 131 -3.14 13.58 14.21
C ALA A 131 -4.62 13.71 13.80
N GLN A 132 -5.20 14.93 13.88
CA GLN A 132 -6.58 15.16 13.51
C GLN A 132 -6.81 14.95 12.01
N ALA A 133 -5.91 15.48 11.18
CA ALA A 133 -5.98 15.32 9.72
C ALA A 133 -5.78 13.85 9.28
N VAL A 134 -4.94 13.11 9.99
CA VAL A 134 -4.75 11.66 9.78
C VAL A 134 -6.01 10.90 10.16
N ARG A 135 -6.54 11.15 11.38
CA ARG A 135 -7.77 10.51 11.88
C ARG A 135 -8.95 10.74 10.94
N SER A 136 -9.17 11.98 10.50
CA SER A 136 -10.28 12.31 9.60
C SER A 136 -10.26 11.47 8.32
N ARG A 137 -9.09 11.32 7.69
CA ARG A 137 -8.93 10.53 6.46
C ARG A 137 -9.08 9.02 6.70
N LEU A 138 -8.54 8.52 7.81
CA LEU A 138 -8.67 7.10 8.14
C LEU A 138 -10.13 6.71 8.41
N ASN A 139 -10.86 7.56 9.15
CA ASN A 139 -12.27 7.32 9.44
C ASN A 139 -13.13 7.41 8.18
N ASP A 140 -12.93 8.46 7.37
CA ASP A 140 -13.66 8.64 6.11
C ASP A 140 -13.41 7.49 5.12
N ALA A 141 -12.16 7.00 5.05
CA ALA A 141 -11.78 5.85 4.23
C ALA A 141 -12.21 4.50 4.83
N GLY A 142 -12.71 4.43 6.04
CA GLY A 142 -13.03 3.19 6.75
C GLY A 142 -11.80 2.27 6.93
N ALA A 143 -10.63 2.86 7.21
CA ALA A 143 -9.38 2.11 7.31
C ALA A 143 -9.38 1.18 8.52
N LYS A 144 -9.10 -0.11 8.30
CA LYS A 144 -9.03 -1.14 9.36
C LYS A 144 -7.68 -1.22 10.04
N ILE A 145 -6.61 -0.99 9.27
CA ILE A 145 -5.22 -1.05 9.73
C ILE A 145 -4.51 0.23 9.32
N LEU A 146 -3.59 0.69 10.15
CA LEU A 146 -2.65 1.76 9.84
C LEU A 146 -1.23 1.20 9.77
N ILE A 147 -0.53 1.48 8.67
CA ILE A 147 0.92 1.26 8.56
C ILE A 147 1.61 2.62 8.66
N THR A 148 2.56 2.74 9.58
CA THR A 148 3.22 4.00 9.88
C THR A 148 4.69 3.80 10.25
N ALA A 149 5.39 4.88 10.59
CA ALA A 149 6.76 4.86 11.09
C ALA A 149 6.86 5.64 12.41
N ASN A 150 7.89 5.36 13.20
CA ASN A 150 8.17 6.10 14.42
C ASN A 150 8.71 7.50 14.14
N LYS A 151 9.52 7.62 13.09
CA LYS A 151 10.25 8.83 12.78
C LYS A 151 10.26 9.09 11.28
N MET A 152 10.47 10.34 10.91
CA MET A 152 10.84 10.73 9.55
C MET A 152 11.99 11.71 9.58
N GLN A 153 12.87 11.61 8.60
CA GLN A 153 13.91 12.61 8.37
C GLN A 153 13.39 13.67 7.39
N ARG A 154 13.45 14.93 7.79
CA ARG A 154 13.12 16.05 6.91
C ARG A 154 14.28 17.05 6.93
N ARG A 155 15.03 17.14 5.83
CA ARG A 155 16.31 17.87 5.80
C ARG A 155 17.24 17.32 6.90
N SER A 156 17.77 18.18 7.76
CA SER A 156 18.63 17.80 8.90
C SER A 156 17.88 17.47 10.19
N VAL A 157 16.53 17.52 10.18
CA VAL A 157 15.73 17.36 11.40
C VAL A 157 15.02 15.99 11.40
N THR A 158 15.15 15.27 12.51
CA THR A 158 14.37 14.05 12.77
C THR A 158 13.04 14.44 13.43
N ILE A 159 11.93 14.10 12.80
CA ILE A 159 10.58 14.36 13.32
C ILE A 159 10.03 13.07 13.90
N ASN A 160 9.55 13.12 15.16
CA ASN A 160 8.91 12.00 15.81
C ASN A 160 7.44 11.91 15.38
N LEU A 161 7.09 10.87 14.63
CA LEU A 161 5.73 10.60 14.15
C LEU A 161 4.83 9.96 15.21
N ARG A 162 5.37 9.40 16.30
CA ARG A 162 4.58 8.81 17.39
C ARG A 162 3.52 9.78 17.93
N LYS A 163 3.87 11.06 18.06
CA LYS A 163 2.96 12.12 18.52
C LYS A 163 1.70 12.25 17.65
N GLN A 164 1.78 11.81 16.39
CA GLN A 164 0.67 11.88 15.44
C GLN A 164 -0.19 10.62 15.45
N TRP A 165 0.39 9.43 15.62
CA TRP A 165 -0.37 8.18 15.56
C TRP A 165 -0.80 7.62 16.93
N ILE A 166 -0.13 7.96 18.05
CA ILE A 166 -0.58 7.57 19.40
C ILE A 166 -2.04 7.98 19.67
N PRO A 167 -2.51 9.21 19.32
CA PRO A 167 -3.91 9.58 19.53
C PRO A 167 -4.91 8.70 18.75
N LEU A 168 -4.44 7.93 17.76
CA LEU A 168 -5.28 7.03 16.97
C LEU A 168 -5.55 5.69 17.67
N LEU A 169 -4.88 5.38 18.77
CA LEU A 169 -5.11 4.15 19.55
C LEU A 169 -6.57 4.04 20.03
N ASN A 170 -7.24 5.16 20.23
CA ASN A 170 -8.65 5.23 20.63
C ASN A 170 -9.62 5.34 19.41
N SER A 171 -9.16 5.00 18.20
CA SER A 171 -10.00 4.94 17.00
C SER A 171 -10.43 3.51 16.68
N ASP A 172 -11.24 3.36 15.62
CA ASP A 172 -11.72 2.05 15.14
C ASP A 172 -10.62 1.24 14.41
N ILE A 173 -9.42 1.78 14.30
CA ILE A 173 -8.25 1.06 13.77
C ILE A 173 -7.98 -0.16 14.64
N SER A 174 -8.01 -1.34 14.04
CA SER A 174 -7.78 -2.61 14.73
C SER A 174 -6.31 -2.86 15.06
N LYS A 175 -5.40 -2.36 14.21
CA LYS A 175 -3.96 -2.56 14.37
C LYS A 175 -3.17 -1.39 13.77
N ILE A 176 -2.10 -1.01 14.45
CA ILE A 176 -1.10 -0.03 13.99
C ILE A 176 0.24 -0.76 13.84
N ILE A 177 0.74 -0.82 12.60
CA ILE A 177 2.00 -1.46 12.24
C ILE A 177 3.05 -0.37 12.10
N VAL A 178 4.13 -0.45 12.87
CA VAL A 178 5.11 0.63 12.97
C VAL A 178 6.46 0.18 12.44
N VAL A 179 6.97 0.89 11.43
CA VAL A 179 8.34 0.74 10.96
C VAL A 179 9.27 1.51 11.90
N GLU A 180 10.28 0.81 12.42
CA GLU A 180 11.31 1.36 13.30
C GLU A 180 12.67 1.38 12.58
N GLU A 181 13.55 2.32 12.95
CA GLU A 181 14.92 2.30 12.49
C GLU A 181 15.67 1.13 13.15
N LYS A 182 16.53 0.44 12.39
CA LYS A 182 17.28 -0.74 12.87
C LYS A 182 18.08 -0.47 14.13
N GLU A 183 18.64 0.70 14.28
CA GLU A 183 19.39 1.14 15.48
C GLU A 183 18.51 1.19 16.75
N GLU A 184 17.20 1.37 16.62
CA GLU A 184 16.26 1.35 17.73
C GLU A 184 15.86 -0.07 18.11
N LEU A 185 15.72 -0.95 17.13
CA LEU A 185 15.43 -2.37 17.34
C LEU A 185 16.56 -3.08 18.11
N GLU A 186 17.82 -2.74 17.81
CA GLU A 186 18.98 -3.30 18.50
C GLU A 186 19.11 -2.81 19.96
N LYS A 187 18.66 -1.58 20.26
CA LYS A 187 18.76 -0.98 21.59
C LYS A 187 17.63 -1.39 22.55
N LYS A 188 16.45 -1.71 22.02
CA LYS A 188 15.25 -1.94 22.85
C LYS A 188 14.94 -3.39 23.13
N GLY A 189 15.62 -4.33 22.45
CA GLY A 189 15.06 -5.68 22.41
C GLY A 189 13.66 -5.66 21.79
N SER A 190 13.01 -6.78 21.64
CA SER A 190 11.65 -6.89 21.09
C SER A 190 10.54 -6.41 22.04
N GLU A 191 10.72 -5.27 22.73
CA GLU A 191 9.70 -4.75 23.62
C GLU A 191 8.47 -4.35 22.83
N GLU A 192 7.35 -4.98 23.17
CA GLU A 192 6.03 -4.60 22.67
C GLU A 192 5.76 -3.13 23.02
N PHE A 193 5.28 -2.34 22.05
CA PHE A 193 4.98 -0.92 22.23
C PHE A 193 4.05 -0.71 23.43
N ASP A 194 4.59 -0.25 24.57
CA ASP A 194 3.86 0.18 25.77
C ASP A 194 2.72 -0.76 26.23
N GLY A 195 2.81 -2.07 25.94
CA GLY A 195 1.78 -3.05 26.28
C GLY A 195 0.45 -2.91 25.52
N ASN A 196 0.35 -2.05 24.52
CA ASN A 196 -0.88 -1.87 23.75
C ASN A 196 -0.97 -2.93 22.64
N SER A 197 -1.91 -3.86 22.77
CA SER A 197 -2.14 -4.97 21.83
C SER A 197 -2.46 -4.54 20.38
N LYS A 198 -2.85 -3.29 20.18
CA LYS A 198 -3.10 -2.74 18.82
C LYS A 198 -1.82 -2.37 18.08
N VAL A 199 -0.69 -2.16 18.76
CA VAL A 199 0.56 -1.71 18.12
C VAL A 199 1.53 -2.87 17.99
N ILE A 200 2.13 -3.01 16.83
CA ILE A 200 3.13 -4.04 16.53
C ILE A 200 4.24 -3.46 15.65
N SER A 201 5.48 -3.85 15.88
CA SER A 201 6.56 -3.50 14.94
C SER A 201 6.38 -4.19 13.60
N TYR A 202 6.80 -3.55 12.52
CA TYR A 202 6.71 -4.07 11.16
C TYR A 202 7.37 -5.45 11.04
N GLU A 203 8.58 -5.61 11.59
CA GLU A 203 9.31 -6.87 11.60
C GLU A 203 8.55 -7.98 12.32
N ASN A 204 8.01 -7.69 13.51
CA ASN A 204 7.23 -8.66 14.27
C ASN A 204 5.91 -9.00 13.57
N PHE A 205 5.28 -8.04 12.91
CA PHE A 205 4.07 -8.26 12.13
C PHE A 205 4.31 -9.26 10.99
N ILE A 206 5.38 -9.07 10.23
CA ILE A 206 5.75 -10.00 9.15
C ILE A 206 6.19 -11.35 9.69
N ARG A 207 7.02 -11.37 10.76
CA ARG A 207 7.57 -12.61 11.33
C ARG A 207 6.52 -13.50 11.96
N LYS A 208 5.51 -12.91 12.61
CA LYS A 208 4.41 -13.65 13.26
C LYS A 208 3.40 -14.24 12.27
N SER A 209 3.46 -13.87 10.99
CA SER A 209 2.55 -14.41 9.99
C SER A 209 2.82 -15.89 9.74
N PRO A 210 1.85 -16.79 9.96
CA PRO A 210 1.96 -18.22 9.69
C PRO A 210 1.87 -18.54 8.19
N LEU A 211 1.30 -17.63 7.37
CA LEU A 211 1.17 -17.85 5.94
C LEU A 211 2.54 -17.84 5.27
N LYS A 212 2.83 -18.94 4.56
CA LYS A 212 4.01 -19.02 3.71
C LYS A 212 3.84 -18.11 2.50
N ARG A 213 4.94 -17.53 2.01
CA ARG A 213 4.99 -16.62 0.85
C ARG A 213 4.30 -17.16 -0.40
N GLU A 214 4.29 -18.45 -0.58
CA GLU A 214 3.68 -19.17 -1.70
C GLU A 214 2.15 -19.06 -1.72
N HIS A 215 1.52 -18.75 -0.57
CA HIS A 215 0.07 -18.66 -0.43
C HIS A 215 -0.51 -17.27 -0.78
N CYS A 216 0.34 -16.25 -0.96
CA CYS A 216 -0.11 -14.92 -1.36
C CYS A 216 -0.11 -14.74 -2.86
N LYS A 217 -1.04 -15.39 -3.53
CA LYS A 217 -1.30 -15.17 -4.96
C LYS A 217 -1.85 -13.77 -5.18
N THR A 218 -1.47 -13.19 -6.32
CA THR A 218 -2.02 -11.91 -6.78
C THR A 218 -3.50 -12.06 -7.10
N GLU A 219 -4.34 -11.21 -6.51
CA GLU A 219 -5.80 -11.26 -6.62
C GLU A 219 -6.24 -10.77 -8.01
N PRO A 220 -7.09 -11.51 -8.73
CA PRO A 220 -7.68 -11.02 -9.98
C PRO A 220 -8.69 -9.90 -9.70
N MET A 221 -8.40 -8.68 -10.18
CA MET A 221 -9.21 -7.48 -9.98
C MET A 221 -9.94 -7.11 -11.25
N SER A 222 -11.18 -6.63 -11.12
CA SER A 222 -11.88 -5.94 -12.19
C SER A 222 -11.30 -4.53 -12.36
N SER A 223 -11.41 -3.96 -13.55
CA SER A 223 -11.10 -2.54 -13.78
C SER A 223 -11.95 -1.58 -12.92
N GLU A 224 -13.12 -2.03 -12.47
CA GLU A 224 -14.01 -1.25 -11.60
C GLU A 224 -13.74 -1.48 -10.09
N ASP A 225 -12.91 -2.46 -9.73
CA ASP A 225 -12.54 -2.71 -8.34
C ASP A 225 -11.64 -1.58 -7.85
N SER A 226 -11.92 -1.07 -6.65
CA SER A 226 -11.16 0.03 -6.03
C SER A 226 -9.71 -0.36 -5.78
N LEU A 227 -8.78 0.53 -6.13
CA LEU A 227 -7.33 0.37 -5.93
C LEU A 227 -6.83 1.24 -4.78
N PHE A 228 -7.09 2.54 -4.83
CA PHE A 228 -6.67 3.46 -3.78
C PHE A 228 -7.57 4.69 -3.65
N ILE A 229 -7.46 5.35 -2.49
CA ILE A 229 -8.14 6.61 -2.19
C ILE A 229 -7.10 7.71 -2.05
N ILE A 230 -7.26 8.80 -2.79
CA ILE A 230 -6.46 10.01 -2.64
C ILE A 230 -7.33 11.18 -2.17
N TYR A 231 -6.83 11.94 -1.20
CA TYR A 231 -7.55 13.08 -0.65
C TYR A 231 -7.11 14.39 -1.29
N THR A 232 -8.07 15.14 -1.78
CA THR A 232 -7.89 16.49 -2.30
C THR A 232 -8.40 17.52 -1.30
N SER A 233 -7.87 18.76 -1.37
CA SER A 233 -8.33 19.90 -0.59
C SER A 233 -9.67 20.42 -1.13
N GLY A 234 -10.77 19.76 -0.82
CA GLY A 234 -12.09 20.18 -1.30
C GLY A 234 -12.40 21.66 -1.06
N THR A 235 -13.22 22.28 -1.92
CA THR A 235 -13.66 23.68 -1.81
C THR A 235 -14.47 23.99 -0.55
N THR A 236 -14.95 22.96 0.16
CA THR A 236 -15.84 23.08 1.33
C THR A 236 -15.11 22.89 2.68
N GLY A 237 -13.77 22.94 2.71
CA GLY A 237 -12.96 22.86 3.93
C GLY A 237 -12.65 21.43 4.40
N ASN A 238 -13.50 20.45 4.15
CA ASN A 238 -13.18 19.04 4.45
C ASN A 238 -12.50 18.36 3.25
N PRO A 239 -11.45 17.58 3.47
CA PRO A 239 -10.82 16.78 2.41
C PRO A 239 -11.84 15.82 1.79
N LYS A 240 -11.82 15.71 0.44
CA LYS A 240 -12.66 14.77 -0.29
C LYS A 240 -11.80 13.60 -0.80
N GLY A 241 -12.21 12.38 -0.47
CA GLY A 241 -11.59 11.17 -0.97
C GLY A 241 -12.05 10.89 -2.41
N VAL A 242 -11.09 10.77 -3.33
CA VAL A 242 -11.33 10.31 -4.70
C VAL A 242 -10.87 8.86 -4.78
N MET A 243 -11.79 7.97 -5.13
CA MET A 243 -11.53 6.55 -5.34
C MET A 243 -11.01 6.34 -6.76
N LEU A 244 -9.85 5.71 -6.89
CA LEU A 244 -9.33 5.25 -8.19
C LEU A 244 -9.41 3.72 -8.25
N THR A 245 -9.64 3.20 -9.45
CA THR A 245 -9.83 1.78 -9.73
C THR A 245 -8.58 1.16 -10.39
N HIS A 246 -8.60 -0.16 -10.55
CA HIS A 246 -7.51 -0.95 -11.17
C HIS A 246 -7.31 -0.69 -12.64
#